data_b3b73ae9123922f4a5717163ad824617
#
_entry.id   b3b73ae9123922f4a5717163ad824617
#
_cell.length_a   1.000
_cell.length_b   1.000
_cell.length_c   1.000
_cell.angle_alpha   90.00
_cell.angle_beta   90.00
_cell.angle_gamma   90.00
#
_symmetry.space_group_name_H-M   'P 1'
#
loop_
_entity.id
_entity.type
_entity.pdbx_description
1 polymer ?
#
loop_
_entity_poly.entity_id
_entity_poly.type
_entity_poly.pdbx_seq_one_letter_code
_entity_poly.pdbx_strand_id
1 'polypeptide(L)'
;VAKDLPYAGSQDPIWTDRPVRVDREGQAYERIPGLIDPFVTKFRIKPQAQAFDGGSFRQDGIIFIIADVVAPDPKRICHADDGSIRACGSQSRAFLKSLINRRYLECRSWPIVLDTRMIDCRIGQYRIAETLVASGYVRAARDAGLVAVEQDAMRRRAGLWADAGCRLSQRC
;
A
#
# COMPACT_ATOMS: atom_id res chain seq x y z
N VAL A 1 -0.66 27.29 35.05
CA VAL A 1 -2.08 27.07 34.76
C VAL A 1 -2.35 25.56 34.64
N ALA A 2 -1.76 24.78 35.58
CA ALA A 2 -1.94 23.32 35.64
C ALA A 2 -3.10 22.92 36.59
N LYS A 3 -3.89 23.89 37.06
CA LYS A 3 -4.96 23.63 38.04
C LYS A 3 -6.22 23.01 37.44
N ASP A 4 -6.37 23.08 36.13
CA ASP A 4 -7.62 22.66 35.49
C ASP A 4 -7.48 21.33 34.72
N LEU A 5 -6.36 20.66 34.85
CA LEU A 5 -6.24 19.29 34.36
C LEU A 5 -6.92 18.34 35.35
N PRO A 6 -7.84 17.48 34.90
CA PRO A 6 -8.65 16.63 35.78
C PRO A 6 -7.85 15.69 36.68
N TYR A 7 -6.53 15.61 36.48
CA TYR A 7 -5.63 14.78 37.30
C TYR A 7 -4.64 15.61 38.14
N ALA A 8 -4.63 16.94 38.00
CA ALA A 8 -3.75 17.79 38.78
C ALA A 8 -4.36 18.02 40.17
N GLY A 9 -4.00 17.21 41.13
CA GLY A 9 -4.46 17.33 42.52
C GLY A 9 -5.41 16.24 42.97
N SER A 10 -5.72 15.25 42.16
CA SER A 10 -6.38 14.02 42.59
C SER A 10 -5.44 13.25 43.51
N GLN A 11 -5.85 13.01 44.74
CA GLN A 11 -5.12 12.17 45.70
C GLN A 11 -5.35 10.66 45.39
N ASP A 12 -6.26 10.38 44.49
CA ASP A 12 -6.53 9.01 44.10
C ASP A 12 -5.49 8.54 43.08
N PRO A 13 -4.73 7.50 43.39
CA PRO A 13 -3.76 6.95 42.43
C PRO A 13 -4.49 6.46 41.19
N ILE A 14 -3.97 6.81 40.01
CA ILE A 14 -4.46 6.32 38.72
C ILE A 14 -4.41 4.78 38.67
N TRP A 15 -3.47 4.19 39.40
CA TRP A 15 -3.31 2.76 39.57
C TRP A 15 -3.55 2.40 41.03
N THR A 16 -4.51 1.51 41.28
CA THR A 16 -4.78 0.98 42.60
C THR A 16 -4.47 -0.50 42.63
N ASP A 17 -3.90 -0.98 43.72
CA ASP A 17 -3.62 -2.41 43.96
C ASP A 17 -4.92 -3.22 44.18
N ARG A 18 -6.04 -2.52 44.30
CA ARG A 18 -7.35 -3.15 44.54
C ARG A 18 -8.30 -2.82 43.39
N PRO A 19 -9.01 -3.80 42.86
CA PRO A 19 -10.02 -3.53 41.82
C PRO A 19 -11.13 -2.66 42.45
N VAL A 20 -11.32 -1.47 41.89
CA VAL A 20 -12.42 -0.57 42.27
C VAL A 20 -13.64 -0.93 41.44
N ARG A 21 -14.78 -1.15 42.12
CA ARG A 21 -16.03 -1.37 41.40
C ARG A 21 -16.52 -0.07 40.81
N VAL A 22 -16.50 -0.01 39.51
CA VAL A 22 -16.98 1.17 38.76
C VAL A 22 -18.51 1.17 38.79
N ASP A 23 -19.11 2.25 39.26
CA ASP A 23 -20.54 2.49 39.17
C ASP A 23 -20.90 2.82 37.72
N ARG A 24 -21.48 1.86 37.02
CA ARG A 24 -21.84 1.99 35.60
C ARG A 24 -23.11 2.79 35.36
N GLU A 25 -23.93 3.02 36.39
CA GLU A 25 -25.20 3.72 36.25
C GLU A 25 -25.05 5.25 36.30
N GLY A 26 -23.98 5.72 36.94
CA GLY A 26 -23.71 7.16 37.09
C GLY A 26 -22.67 7.74 36.12
N GLN A 27 -22.02 6.91 35.32
CA GLN A 27 -20.96 7.37 34.41
C GLN A 27 -21.39 7.32 32.94
N ALA A 28 -21.41 8.47 32.30
CA ALA A 28 -21.52 8.55 30.85
C ALA A 28 -20.18 8.13 30.22
N TYR A 29 -20.13 6.90 29.70
CA TYR A 29 -18.97 6.43 28.95
C TYR A 29 -19.05 6.94 27.52
N GLU A 30 -18.14 7.84 27.15
CA GLU A 30 -17.94 8.20 25.77
C GLU A 30 -17.26 7.00 25.07
N ARG A 31 -18.00 6.33 24.18
CA ARG A 31 -17.41 5.32 23.30
C ARG A 31 -16.52 6.05 22.31
N ILE A 32 -15.21 5.93 22.48
CA ILE A 32 -14.29 6.30 21.42
C ILE A 32 -14.63 5.39 20.25
N PRO A 33 -15.13 5.94 19.12
CA PRO A 33 -15.39 5.12 17.95
C PRO A 33 -14.07 4.44 17.55
N GLY A 34 -14.06 3.12 17.57
CA GLY A 34 -12.89 2.36 17.12
C GLY A 34 -12.55 2.77 15.68
N LEU A 35 -11.28 2.99 15.40
CA LEU A 35 -10.81 3.21 14.04
C LEU A 35 -11.26 2.03 13.18
N ILE A 36 -12.21 2.30 12.28
CA ILE A 36 -12.69 1.27 11.34
C ILE A 36 -11.54 0.99 10.38
N ASP A 37 -11.00 -0.24 10.42
CA ASP A 37 -9.99 -0.67 9.46
C ASP A 37 -10.60 -0.69 8.05
N PRO A 38 -10.13 0.15 7.11
CA PRO A 38 -10.68 0.19 5.76
C PRO A 38 -10.33 -1.06 4.94
N PHE A 39 -9.37 -1.89 5.38
CA PHE A 39 -8.90 -3.09 4.67
C PHE A 39 -9.72 -4.32 5.06
N VAL A 40 -11.02 -4.29 4.73
CA VAL A 40 -11.99 -5.30 5.17
C VAL A 40 -11.93 -6.60 4.36
N THR A 41 -11.41 -6.56 3.14
CA THR A 41 -11.34 -7.73 2.26
C THR A 41 -10.01 -8.45 2.45
N LYS A 42 -10.06 -9.70 2.86
CA LYS A 42 -8.85 -10.50 3.12
C LYS A 42 -8.85 -11.74 2.25
N PHE A 43 -7.79 -11.96 1.50
CA PHE A 43 -7.64 -13.17 0.69
C PHE A 43 -6.18 -13.56 0.46
N ARG A 44 -5.99 -14.86 0.19
CA ARG A 44 -4.67 -15.42 -0.08
C ARG A 44 -4.41 -15.47 -1.58
N ILE A 45 -3.23 -15.03 -2.00
CA ILE A 45 -2.80 -15.20 -3.38
C ILE A 45 -2.38 -16.65 -3.62
N LYS A 46 -3.01 -17.26 -4.61
CA LYS A 46 -2.74 -18.62 -5.03
C LYS A 46 -1.48 -18.69 -5.91
N PRO A 47 -0.75 -19.81 -5.94
CA PRO A 47 0.44 -19.96 -6.78
C PRO A 47 0.18 -19.75 -8.28
N GLN A 48 -1.03 -20.09 -8.74
CA GLN A 48 -1.47 -19.95 -10.13
C GLN A 48 -1.96 -18.55 -10.51
N ALA A 49 -1.94 -17.58 -9.58
CA ALA A 49 -2.26 -16.20 -9.91
C ALA A 49 -1.31 -15.68 -11.00
N GLN A 50 -1.87 -15.01 -12.01
CA GLN A 50 -1.15 -14.55 -13.19
C GLN A 50 -1.02 -13.03 -13.16
N ALA A 51 0.19 -12.49 -13.00
CA ALA A 51 0.44 -11.08 -13.19
C ALA A 51 0.49 -10.76 -14.70
N PHE A 52 -0.22 -9.70 -15.12
CA PHE A 52 -0.19 -9.21 -16.50
C PHE A 52 0.93 -8.20 -16.70
N ASP A 53 1.05 -7.30 -15.74
CA ASP A 53 2.05 -6.23 -15.68
C ASP A 53 2.49 -5.99 -14.22
N GLY A 54 3.07 -4.85 -13.93
CA GLY A 54 3.50 -4.48 -12.57
C GLY A 54 2.39 -3.97 -11.66
N GLY A 55 1.18 -3.79 -12.16
CA GLY A 55 0.04 -3.22 -11.41
C GLY A 55 -1.23 -4.08 -11.49
N SER A 56 -1.22 -5.22 -12.20
CA SER A 56 -2.42 -6.03 -12.37
C SER A 56 -2.15 -7.52 -12.39
N PHE A 57 -3.11 -8.31 -11.88
CA PHE A 57 -3.06 -9.76 -11.89
C PHE A 57 -4.46 -10.37 -11.95
N ARG A 58 -4.53 -11.66 -12.35
CA ARG A 58 -5.77 -12.45 -12.36
C ARG A 58 -5.67 -13.58 -11.34
N GLN A 59 -6.76 -13.82 -10.63
CA GLN A 59 -6.97 -15.00 -9.81
C GLN A 59 -8.45 -15.39 -9.82
N ASP A 60 -8.74 -16.67 -9.97
CA ASP A 60 -10.10 -17.24 -9.96
C ASP A 60 -11.08 -16.54 -10.94
N GLY A 61 -10.60 -16.18 -12.11
CA GLY A 61 -11.38 -15.48 -13.14
C GLY A 61 -11.45 -13.97 -12.96
N ILE A 62 -11.13 -13.44 -11.77
CA ILE A 62 -11.22 -12.01 -11.46
C ILE A 62 -9.88 -11.33 -11.78
N ILE A 63 -9.94 -10.19 -12.44
CA ILE A 63 -8.83 -9.28 -12.67
C ILE A 63 -8.77 -8.26 -11.54
N PHE A 64 -7.61 -8.17 -10.91
CA PHE A 64 -7.32 -7.19 -9.87
C PHE A 64 -6.35 -6.15 -10.40
N ILE A 65 -6.72 -4.88 -10.27
CA ILE A 65 -5.88 -3.73 -10.65
C ILE A 65 -5.51 -3.01 -9.35
N ILE A 66 -4.21 -2.85 -9.12
CA ILE A 66 -3.71 -2.15 -7.94
C ILE A 66 -3.95 -0.65 -8.11
N ALA A 67 -4.64 -0.06 -7.16
CA ALA A 67 -4.90 1.37 -7.12
C ALA A 67 -3.60 2.18 -6.95
N ASP A 68 -3.65 3.44 -7.32
CA ASP A 68 -2.58 4.42 -7.09
C ASP A 68 -1.28 4.20 -7.86
N VAL A 69 -1.23 3.23 -8.77
CA VAL A 69 -0.04 2.94 -9.59
C VAL A 69 -0.34 2.92 -11.08
N VAL A 70 0.69 3.20 -11.87
CA VAL A 70 0.70 3.06 -13.33
C VAL A 70 1.84 2.14 -13.72
N ALA A 71 1.50 0.95 -14.20
CA ALA A 71 2.49 -0.02 -14.64
C ALA A 71 3.06 0.34 -16.02
N PRO A 72 4.32 0.03 -16.29
CA PRO A 72 4.88 0.12 -17.64
C PRO A 72 4.28 -0.96 -18.53
N ASP A 73 4.33 -0.72 -19.85
CA ASP A 73 4.01 -1.75 -20.84
C ASP A 73 4.84 -3.03 -20.55
N PRO A 74 4.24 -4.24 -20.55
CA PRO A 74 4.96 -5.48 -20.27
C PRO A 74 6.15 -5.74 -21.19
N LYS A 75 6.16 -5.16 -22.40
CA LYS A 75 7.25 -5.27 -23.38
C LYS A 75 8.26 -4.10 -23.30
N ARG A 76 8.10 -3.19 -22.34
CA ARG A 76 8.97 -2.03 -22.20
C ARG A 76 10.42 -2.44 -21.99
N ILE A 77 11.29 -1.88 -22.82
CA ILE A 77 12.74 -1.96 -22.71
C ILE A 77 13.25 -0.60 -22.19
N CYS A 78 14.15 -0.64 -21.23
CA CYS A 78 14.83 0.53 -20.68
C CYS A 78 16.32 0.49 -21.03
N HIS A 79 16.88 1.68 -21.22
CA HIS A 79 18.30 1.89 -21.46
C HIS A 79 18.89 2.64 -20.28
N ALA A 80 19.64 1.93 -19.45
CA ALA A 80 20.25 2.56 -18.28
C ALA A 80 21.46 3.44 -18.69
N ASP A 81 21.83 4.37 -17.81
CA ASP A 81 22.93 5.31 -18.07
C ASP A 81 24.29 4.61 -18.27
N ASP A 82 24.45 3.41 -17.75
CA ASP A 82 25.64 2.56 -17.93
C ASP A 82 25.67 1.80 -19.28
N GLY A 83 24.69 2.08 -20.14
CA GLY A 83 24.52 1.40 -21.43
C GLY A 83 23.85 0.03 -21.36
N SER A 84 23.49 -0.46 -20.16
CA SER A 84 22.80 -1.74 -20.04
C SER A 84 21.35 -1.65 -20.53
N ILE A 85 20.91 -2.72 -21.20
CA ILE A 85 19.53 -2.86 -21.69
C ILE A 85 18.79 -3.79 -20.75
N ARG A 86 17.60 -3.38 -20.31
CA ARG A 86 16.78 -4.13 -19.34
C ARG A 86 15.34 -4.26 -19.83
N ALA A 87 14.75 -5.43 -19.66
CA ALA A 87 13.33 -5.68 -19.94
C ALA A 87 12.47 -5.17 -18.75
N CYS A 88 12.36 -3.85 -18.59
CA CYS A 88 11.72 -3.20 -17.44
C CYS A 88 10.27 -3.63 -17.24
N GLY A 89 9.50 -3.76 -18.31
CA GLY A 89 8.13 -4.24 -18.22
C GLY A 89 8.02 -5.66 -17.65
N SER A 90 8.86 -6.57 -18.14
CA SER A 90 8.93 -7.93 -17.60
C SER A 90 9.41 -7.96 -16.15
N GLN A 91 10.39 -7.12 -15.80
CA GLN A 91 10.89 -7.01 -14.42
C GLN A 91 9.82 -6.47 -13.49
N SER A 92 9.07 -5.45 -13.91
CA SER A 92 7.93 -4.91 -13.17
C SER A 92 6.90 -5.99 -12.87
N ARG A 93 6.49 -6.74 -13.89
CA ARG A 93 5.57 -7.88 -13.75
C ARG A 93 6.12 -8.95 -12.80
N ALA A 94 7.39 -9.32 -12.95
CA ALA A 94 8.02 -10.34 -12.10
C ALA A 94 8.12 -9.88 -10.65
N PHE A 95 8.37 -8.60 -10.41
CA PHE A 95 8.41 -8.02 -9.08
C PHE A 95 7.04 -8.07 -8.42
N LEU A 96 5.96 -7.63 -9.08
CA LEU A 96 4.61 -7.77 -8.55
C LEU A 96 4.32 -9.22 -8.18
N LYS A 97 4.58 -10.17 -9.12
CA LYS A 97 4.36 -11.59 -8.87
C LYS A 97 5.12 -12.08 -7.64
N SER A 98 6.38 -11.70 -7.47
CA SER A 98 7.19 -12.11 -6.29
C SER A 98 6.66 -11.50 -5.00
N LEU A 99 6.23 -10.25 -5.05
CA LEU A 99 5.71 -9.50 -3.89
C LEU A 99 4.44 -10.13 -3.33
N ILE A 100 3.51 -10.54 -4.21
CA ILE A 100 2.21 -11.06 -3.79
C ILE A 100 2.14 -12.59 -3.67
N ASN A 101 3.09 -13.33 -4.24
CA ASN A 101 3.04 -14.80 -4.34
C ASN A 101 2.84 -15.47 -2.99
N ARG A 102 1.75 -16.25 -2.87
CA ARG A 102 1.36 -17.00 -1.65
C ARG A 102 1.15 -16.12 -0.41
N ARG A 103 1.10 -14.78 -0.57
CA ARG A 103 0.87 -13.86 0.53
C ARG A 103 -0.60 -13.74 0.88
N TYR A 104 -0.86 -13.32 2.09
CA TYR A 104 -2.16 -12.89 2.56
C TYR A 104 -2.25 -11.38 2.33
N LEU A 105 -3.27 -10.96 1.59
CA LEU A 105 -3.52 -9.55 1.31
C LEU A 105 -4.71 -9.07 2.13
N GLU A 106 -4.60 -7.91 2.71
CA GLU A 106 -5.68 -7.15 3.30
C GLU A 106 -5.97 -5.96 2.40
N CYS A 107 -7.18 -5.85 1.88
CA CYS A 107 -7.50 -4.93 0.79
C CYS A 107 -8.78 -4.13 1.04
N ARG A 108 -8.79 -2.91 0.51
CA ARG A 108 -10.00 -2.23 0.08
C ARG A 108 -10.26 -2.62 -1.37
N SER A 109 -11.51 -2.81 -1.76
CA SER A 109 -11.81 -3.29 -3.11
C SER A 109 -13.04 -2.59 -3.67
N TRP A 110 -12.95 -2.14 -4.92
CA TRP A 110 -14.03 -1.50 -5.67
C TRP A 110 -14.27 -2.23 -6.99
N PRO A 111 -15.51 -2.53 -7.34
CA PRO A 111 -15.82 -3.06 -8.67
C PRO A 111 -15.59 -1.96 -9.73
N ILE A 112 -15.00 -2.32 -10.88
CA ILE A 112 -14.89 -1.45 -12.05
C ILE A 112 -15.92 -1.90 -13.08
N VAL A 113 -15.83 -3.16 -13.49
CA VAL A 113 -16.77 -3.86 -14.36
C VAL A 113 -16.91 -5.29 -13.86
N LEU A 114 -17.77 -6.07 -14.53
CA LEU A 114 -17.90 -7.50 -14.27
C LEU A 114 -16.49 -8.14 -14.33
N ASP A 115 -16.15 -8.96 -13.33
CA ASP A 115 -14.88 -9.67 -13.24
C ASP A 115 -13.60 -8.80 -13.12
N THR A 116 -13.74 -7.48 -12.92
CA THR A 116 -12.59 -6.58 -12.72
C THR A 116 -12.79 -5.71 -11.49
N ARG A 117 -11.80 -5.68 -10.62
CA ARG A 117 -11.82 -4.93 -9.37
C ARG A 117 -10.55 -4.09 -9.23
N MET A 118 -10.72 -2.85 -8.81
CA MET A 118 -9.60 -2.06 -8.28
C MET A 118 -9.38 -2.44 -6.81
N ILE A 119 -8.13 -2.58 -6.41
CA ILE A 119 -7.76 -2.92 -5.03
C ILE A 119 -6.65 -2.02 -4.53
N ASP A 120 -6.77 -1.60 -3.27
CA ASP A 120 -5.67 -1.04 -2.49
C ASP A 120 -5.37 -2.02 -1.36
N CYS A 121 -4.18 -2.59 -1.35
CA CYS A 121 -3.84 -3.70 -0.49
C CYS A 121 -2.58 -3.44 0.33
N ARG A 122 -2.53 -4.11 1.49
CA ARG A 122 -1.33 -4.20 2.32
C ARG A 122 -0.97 -5.66 2.62
N ILE A 123 0.31 -5.86 2.89
CA ILE A 123 0.88 -7.11 3.44
C ILE A 123 1.46 -6.73 4.80
N GLY A 124 0.79 -7.10 5.89
CA GLY A 124 1.11 -6.59 7.22
C GLY A 124 0.92 -5.06 7.27
N GLN A 125 2.00 -4.33 7.55
CA GLN A 125 1.97 -2.86 7.60
C GLN A 125 2.34 -2.16 6.28
N TYR A 126 2.80 -2.91 5.26
CA TYR A 126 3.31 -2.33 4.01
C TYR A 126 2.24 -2.28 2.93
N ARG A 127 1.93 -1.09 2.41
CA ARG A 127 1.06 -0.93 1.25
C ARG A 127 1.78 -1.42 -0.01
N ILE A 128 1.08 -2.23 -0.81
CA ILE A 128 1.62 -2.80 -2.06
C ILE A 128 1.96 -1.70 -3.05
N ALA A 129 1.08 -0.73 -3.24
CA ALA A 129 1.29 0.41 -4.15
C ALA A 129 2.57 1.19 -3.79
N GLU A 130 2.74 1.52 -2.50
CA GLU A 130 3.92 2.22 -2.02
C GLU A 130 5.21 1.40 -2.24
N THR A 131 5.19 0.11 -1.96
CA THR A 131 6.33 -0.80 -2.17
C THR A 131 6.71 -0.89 -3.65
N LEU A 132 5.73 -0.94 -4.55
CA LEU A 132 5.94 -0.99 -5.99
C LEU A 132 6.56 0.31 -6.52
N VAL A 133 6.04 1.47 -6.06
CA VAL A 133 6.56 2.78 -6.45
C VAL A 133 7.96 3.00 -5.87
N ALA A 134 8.18 2.68 -4.59
CA ALA A 134 9.48 2.81 -3.93
C ALA A 134 10.58 1.99 -4.61
N SER A 135 10.24 0.82 -5.13
CA SER A 135 11.20 -0.01 -5.88
C SER A 135 11.40 0.43 -7.34
N GLY A 136 10.62 1.42 -7.78
CA GLY A 136 10.73 1.98 -9.13
C GLY A 136 10.22 1.06 -10.24
N TYR A 137 9.45 0.02 -9.93
CA TYR A 137 8.90 -0.90 -10.94
C TYR A 137 7.57 -0.42 -11.53
N VAL A 138 6.92 0.53 -10.89
CA VAL A 138 5.75 1.23 -11.40
C VAL A 138 5.87 2.73 -11.11
N ARG A 139 5.03 3.53 -11.75
CA ARG A 139 4.88 4.96 -11.45
C ARG A 139 3.73 5.17 -10.48
N ALA A 140 3.78 6.28 -9.75
CA ALA A 140 2.64 6.76 -9.00
C ALA A 140 1.55 7.28 -9.95
N ALA A 141 0.27 6.99 -9.67
CA ALA A 141 -0.83 7.70 -10.30
C ALA A 141 -0.86 9.16 -9.81
N ARG A 142 -1.37 10.08 -10.63
CA ARG A 142 -1.22 11.54 -10.39
C ARG A 142 -1.67 12.01 -9.01
N ASP A 143 -2.77 11.48 -8.50
CA ASP A 143 -3.39 11.97 -7.26
C ASP A 143 -3.23 10.99 -6.08
N ALA A 144 -2.28 10.08 -6.19
CA ALA A 144 -2.16 8.94 -5.27
C ALA A 144 -1.46 9.24 -3.93
N GLY A 145 -0.97 10.46 -3.72
CA GLY A 145 -0.16 10.78 -2.53
C GLY A 145 1.23 10.11 -2.48
N LEU A 146 1.62 9.41 -3.56
CA LEU A 146 2.88 8.66 -3.67
C LEU A 146 4.00 9.43 -4.41
N VAL A 147 3.78 10.70 -4.72
CA VAL A 147 4.73 11.53 -5.49
C VAL A 147 6.10 11.62 -4.81
N ALA A 148 6.12 11.80 -3.49
CA ALA A 148 7.39 11.86 -2.75
C ALA A 148 8.15 10.53 -2.80
N VAL A 149 7.45 9.41 -2.73
CA VAL A 149 8.02 8.05 -2.84
C VAL A 149 8.58 7.82 -4.25
N GLU A 150 7.85 8.25 -5.28
CA GLU A 150 8.30 8.17 -6.67
C GLU A 150 9.56 9.02 -6.92
N GLN A 151 9.57 10.27 -6.43
CA GLN A 151 10.73 11.14 -6.53
C GLN A 151 11.97 10.55 -5.86
N ASP A 152 11.79 9.88 -4.72
CA ASP A 152 12.89 9.17 -4.05
C ASP A 152 13.41 8.01 -4.91
N ALA A 153 12.51 7.19 -5.49
CA ALA A 153 12.89 6.13 -6.43
C ALA A 153 13.64 6.69 -7.65
N MET A 154 13.20 7.85 -8.18
CA MET A 154 13.89 8.56 -9.28
C MET A 154 15.30 8.99 -8.89
N ARG A 155 15.48 9.60 -7.70
CA ARG A 155 16.81 10.01 -7.21
C ARG A 155 17.76 8.83 -7.09
N ARG A 156 17.27 7.69 -6.61
CA ARG A 156 18.04 6.45 -6.48
C ARG A 156 18.23 5.69 -7.78
N ARG A 157 17.62 6.17 -8.89
CA ARG A 157 17.60 5.50 -10.20
C ARG A 157 17.10 4.04 -10.12
N ALA A 158 16.11 3.81 -9.27
CA ALA A 158 15.57 2.48 -9.04
C ALA A 158 14.69 2.03 -10.21
N GLY A 159 14.77 0.75 -10.60
CA GLY A 159 13.91 0.12 -11.59
C GLY A 159 13.83 0.87 -12.92
N LEU A 160 12.65 1.38 -13.28
CA LEU A 160 12.38 2.19 -14.49
C LEU A 160 13.23 3.47 -14.54
N TRP A 161 13.53 4.02 -13.39
CA TRP A 161 14.23 5.30 -13.24
C TRP A 161 15.75 5.22 -13.51
N ALA A 162 16.27 4.02 -13.76
CA ALA A 162 17.62 3.86 -14.29
C ALA A 162 17.73 4.39 -15.74
N ASP A 163 16.62 4.45 -16.47
CA ASP A 163 16.55 4.99 -17.83
C ASP A 163 16.43 6.52 -17.83
N ALA A 164 17.35 7.21 -18.49
CA ALA A 164 17.35 8.66 -18.60
C ALA A 164 16.09 9.18 -19.31
N GLY A 165 15.62 8.50 -20.35
CA GLY A 165 14.40 8.86 -21.07
C GLY A 165 13.17 8.83 -20.16
N CYS A 166 13.10 7.85 -19.25
CA CYS A 166 12.05 7.76 -18.25
C CYS A 166 12.07 8.94 -17.28
N ARG A 167 13.26 9.33 -16.79
CA ARG A 167 13.40 10.46 -15.88
C ARG A 167 13.04 11.79 -16.52
N LEU A 168 13.41 12.00 -17.79
CA LEU A 168 13.16 13.23 -18.53
C LEU A 168 11.69 13.38 -18.93
N SER A 169 11.10 12.33 -19.49
CA SER A 169 9.73 12.37 -20.00
C SER A 169 8.67 12.15 -18.94
N GLN A 170 9.06 11.54 -17.82
CA GLN A 170 8.14 11.02 -16.79
C GLN A 170 7.05 10.09 -17.38
N ARG A 171 7.34 9.45 -18.51
CA ARG A 171 6.44 8.55 -19.25
C ARG A 171 7.14 7.22 -19.47
N CYS A 172 7.02 6.37 -18.52
CA CYS A 172 7.41 4.97 -18.60
C CYS A 172 6.17 4.08 -18.34
#